data_db426c10ee24bb4fabafa0c7fef1dea9
#
_entry.id   db426c10ee24bb4fabafa0c7fef1dea9
#
_cell.length_a   1.000
_cell.length_b   1.000
_cell.length_c   1.000
_cell.angle_alpha   90.00
_cell.angle_beta   90.00
_cell.angle_gamma   90.00
#
_symmetry.space_group_name_H-M   'P 1'
#
loop_
_entity.id
_entity.type
_entity.pdbx_description
1 polymer ?
#
loop_
_entity_poly.entity_id
_entity_poly.type
_entity_poly.pdbx_seq_one_letter_code
_entity_poly.pdbx_strand_id
1 'polypeptide(L)'
;MRRLLAASVAVFSLAFVAPSAGALTPAEGPTLGGFASDNFEYVTHIPLANDTAGARIFGKYMYLTTGRGLNIYDISNPEAPALTGTAVLPQTPYFGEEDPDTNGKILLLNEHVVDVEDKTNPVAIATHDADQHTISCILDCTYAYGSAGAIVDLRDPTKPRVVGDWTKFAPPVSGTHDVTEIKPGLVMTSTNPLVYLDARKDPTKPKVLAMAGTDDGAYMHANLWPRSGKERFLLVGSETTGPQCGPDAGAFMTWDTKNWAKTRTFKLTDTYRVENGLYTDGNSPANLFCTHWFETHPRYRNGGLVAMAWYEHGTRLFDISSQGKITEAGYFIPYGGSTSAAYWANDEILYSVDYNRGLDVLRYTGKV
;
A
#
# COMPACT_ATOMS: atom_id res chain seq x y z
N MET A 1 43.57 45.69 -49.37
CA MET A 1 44.01 44.54 -48.53
C MET A 1 43.10 44.52 -47.32
N ARG A 2 42.06 43.64 -47.26
CA ARG A 2 41.17 43.43 -46.13
C ARG A 2 41.60 42.11 -45.48
N ARG A 3 42.00 42.17 -44.21
CA ARG A 3 42.34 40.98 -43.42
C ARG A 3 41.03 40.44 -42.81
N LEU A 4 40.70 39.23 -43.16
CA LEU A 4 39.65 38.43 -42.51
C LEU A 4 40.21 37.85 -41.20
N LEU A 5 39.59 38.19 -40.08
CA LEU A 5 39.83 37.52 -38.81
C LEU A 5 38.87 36.32 -38.73
N ALA A 6 39.44 35.11 -38.69
CA ALA A 6 38.66 33.90 -38.38
C ALA A 6 38.54 33.77 -36.89
N ALA A 7 37.29 33.80 -36.35
CA ALA A 7 36.99 33.50 -34.99
C ALA A 7 36.73 31.99 -34.83
N SER A 8 37.59 31.31 -34.09
CA SER A 8 37.40 29.90 -33.75
C SER A 8 36.43 29.81 -32.59
N VAL A 9 35.27 29.22 -32.80
CA VAL A 9 34.31 28.87 -31.75
C VAL A 9 34.73 27.50 -31.19
N ALA A 10 35.22 27.50 -29.98
CA ALA A 10 35.45 26.27 -29.22
C ALA A 10 34.10 25.75 -28.68
N VAL A 11 33.63 24.64 -29.23
CA VAL A 11 32.47 23.92 -28.69
C VAL A 11 32.94 23.08 -27.52
N PHE A 12 32.60 23.49 -26.31
CA PHE A 12 32.77 22.67 -25.13
C PHE A 12 31.61 21.66 -25.07
N SER A 13 31.89 20.41 -25.46
CA SER A 13 30.97 19.30 -25.19
C SER A 13 31.01 18.97 -23.70
N LEU A 14 30.02 19.40 -22.95
CA LEU A 14 29.74 18.87 -21.61
C LEU A 14 29.25 17.43 -21.80
N ALA A 15 30.11 16.47 -21.57
CA ALA A 15 29.71 15.09 -21.38
C ALA A 15 28.94 14.99 -20.06
N PHE A 16 27.64 14.90 -20.15
CA PHE A 16 26.83 14.43 -19.02
C PHE A 16 27.18 12.96 -18.79
N VAL A 17 27.96 12.70 -17.75
CA VAL A 17 28.09 11.35 -17.20
C VAL A 17 26.78 11.11 -16.45
N ALA A 18 25.84 10.40 -17.11
CA ALA A 18 24.69 9.84 -16.40
C ALA A 18 25.25 8.95 -15.27
N PRO A 19 24.69 9.03 -14.05
CA PRO A 19 25.06 8.08 -13.03
C PRO A 19 24.78 6.68 -13.61
N SER A 20 25.78 5.81 -13.60
CA SER A 20 25.60 4.42 -13.98
C SER A 20 24.53 3.85 -13.06
N ALA A 21 23.40 3.42 -13.63
CA ALA A 21 22.46 2.58 -12.91
C ALA A 21 23.30 1.43 -12.34
N GLY A 22 23.38 1.33 -11.01
CA GLY A 22 24.13 0.26 -10.36
C GLY A 22 23.61 -1.07 -10.91
N ALA A 23 24.51 -1.97 -11.24
CA ALA A 23 24.11 -3.29 -11.71
C ALA A 23 23.24 -3.92 -10.62
N LEU A 24 22.08 -4.45 -11.01
CA LEU A 24 21.22 -5.19 -10.09
C LEU A 24 21.96 -6.41 -9.56
N THR A 25 21.94 -6.62 -8.26
CA THR A 25 22.55 -7.78 -7.62
C THR A 25 21.52 -8.91 -7.59
N PRO A 26 21.84 -10.10 -8.12
CA PRO A 26 20.92 -11.26 -8.00
C PRO A 26 20.66 -11.59 -6.54
N ALA A 27 19.39 -11.77 -6.18
CA ALA A 27 19.01 -12.26 -4.86
C ALA A 27 19.27 -13.76 -4.80
N GLU A 28 20.11 -14.20 -3.86
CA GLU A 28 20.31 -15.61 -3.58
C GLU A 28 19.17 -16.13 -2.71
N GLY A 29 18.28 -16.90 -3.28
CA GLY A 29 17.14 -17.48 -2.57
C GLY A 29 16.74 -18.85 -3.11
N PRO A 30 16.01 -19.65 -2.32
CA PRO A 30 15.94 -21.09 -2.53
C PRO A 30 15.23 -21.55 -3.79
N THR A 31 14.41 -20.78 -4.48
CA THR A 31 13.70 -21.35 -5.64
C THR A 31 13.28 -20.38 -6.75
N LEU A 32 13.04 -19.12 -6.47
CA LEU A 32 12.45 -18.23 -7.47
C LEU A 32 13.28 -16.98 -7.76
N GLY A 33 14.25 -16.69 -6.91
CA GLY A 33 15.21 -15.60 -7.13
C GLY A 33 14.58 -14.25 -7.45
N GLY A 34 15.44 -13.28 -7.72
CA GLY A 34 15.08 -11.92 -8.05
C GLY A 34 16.31 -11.04 -8.06
N PHE A 35 16.09 -9.74 -8.00
CA PHE A 35 17.13 -8.74 -7.77
C PHE A 35 16.89 -8.08 -6.41
N ALA A 36 17.95 -7.87 -5.65
CA ALA A 36 17.87 -7.18 -4.37
C ALA A 36 19.04 -6.22 -4.21
N SER A 37 18.81 -5.14 -3.46
CA SER A 37 19.92 -4.32 -2.95
C SER A 37 20.65 -5.05 -1.81
N ASP A 38 21.90 -4.67 -1.56
CA ASP A 38 22.81 -5.33 -0.58
C ASP A 38 22.28 -5.38 0.86
N ASN A 39 21.27 -4.60 1.17
CA ASN A 39 20.65 -4.51 2.49
C ASN A 39 19.39 -5.39 2.64
N PHE A 40 19.14 -6.31 1.69
CA PHE A 40 18.14 -7.33 1.81
C PHE A 40 18.75 -8.73 1.76
N GLU A 41 18.28 -9.60 2.63
CA GLU A 41 18.49 -11.05 2.59
C GLU A 41 17.18 -11.75 2.32
N TYR A 42 17.20 -12.72 1.44
CA TYR A 42 16.06 -13.58 1.15
C TYR A 42 15.99 -14.71 2.20
N VAL A 43 14.90 -14.77 2.97
CA VAL A 43 14.75 -15.74 4.06
C VAL A 43 14.05 -16.99 3.58
N THR A 44 12.84 -16.87 3.07
CA THR A 44 12.04 -18.00 2.60
C THR A 44 10.91 -17.54 1.68
N HIS A 45 10.25 -18.51 1.04
CA HIS A 45 9.10 -18.31 0.18
C HIS A 45 7.99 -19.27 0.56
N ILE A 46 6.77 -18.76 0.65
CA ILE A 46 5.56 -19.54 0.81
C ILE A 46 4.80 -19.47 -0.52
N PRO A 47 4.87 -20.53 -1.34
CA PRO A 47 4.13 -20.54 -2.58
C PRO A 47 2.64 -20.65 -2.27
N LEU A 48 1.88 -19.68 -2.74
CA LEU A 48 0.44 -19.71 -2.67
C LEU A 48 -0.08 -19.91 -4.08
N ALA A 49 -0.83 -20.96 -4.29
CA ALA A 49 -1.43 -21.20 -5.60
C ALA A 49 -2.51 -20.14 -5.84
N ASN A 50 -2.21 -19.24 -6.75
CA ASN A 50 -3.08 -18.24 -7.34
C ASN A 50 -3.56 -17.11 -6.40
N ASP A 51 -3.23 -15.88 -6.79
CA ASP A 51 -3.97 -14.66 -6.51
C ASP A 51 -3.95 -14.22 -5.04
N THR A 52 -2.74 -14.04 -4.47
CA THR A 52 -2.60 -13.33 -3.20
C THR A 52 -2.73 -11.83 -3.44
N ALA A 53 -3.80 -11.23 -2.91
CA ALA A 53 -4.07 -9.81 -3.15
C ALA A 53 -3.47 -8.89 -2.07
N GLY A 54 -3.67 -9.17 -0.80
CA GLY A 54 -3.19 -8.33 0.29
C GLY A 54 -3.17 -9.06 1.62
N ALA A 55 -2.77 -8.35 2.66
CA ALA A 55 -2.77 -8.91 4.00
C ALA A 55 -3.01 -7.85 5.08
N ARG A 56 -3.35 -8.31 6.27
CA ARG A 56 -3.37 -7.52 7.49
C ARG A 56 -2.62 -8.24 8.59
N ILE A 57 -1.71 -7.56 9.27
CA ILE A 57 -1.08 -8.07 10.48
C ILE A 57 -1.83 -7.53 11.69
N PHE A 58 -2.34 -8.42 12.54
CA PHE A 58 -2.98 -8.08 13.80
C PHE A 58 -2.48 -8.99 14.93
N GLY A 59 -1.78 -8.42 15.89
CA GLY A 59 -1.10 -9.17 16.94
C GLY A 59 0.00 -10.07 16.37
N LYS A 60 -0.08 -11.37 16.62
CA LYS A 60 0.86 -12.36 16.11
C LYS A 60 0.33 -13.13 14.88
N TYR A 61 -0.69 -12.63 14.24
CA TYR A 61 -1.31 -13.28 13.10
C TYR A 61 -1.26 -12.36 11.87
N MET A 62 -0.99 -12.98 10.74
CA MET A 62 -1.16 -12.37 9.42
C MET A 62 -2.38 -13.00 8.74
N TYR A 63 -3.28 -12.16 8.30
CA TYR A 63 -4.48 -12.50 7.55
C TYR A 63 -4.19 -12.19 6.09
N LEU A 64 -4.02 -13.22 5.27
CA LEU A 64 -3.61 -13.10 3.88
C LEU A 64 -4.78 -13.45 2.97
N THR A 65 -5.18 -12.52 2.12
CA THR A 65 -6.26 -12.74 1.17
C THR A 65 -5.76 -13.49 -0.07
N THR A 66 -6.60 -14.36 -0.59
CA THR A 66 -6.32 -15.14 -1.79
C THR A 66 -7.55 -15.14 -2.69
N GLY A 67 -7.41 -15.48 -3.96
CA GLY A 67 -8.54 -15.64 -4.88
C GLY A 67 -9.57 -16.70 -4.45
N ARG A 68 -9.32 -17.41 -3.33
CA ARG A 68 -10.24 -18.40 -2.74
C ARG A 68 -10.76 -18.02 -1.36
N GLY A 69 -10.35 -16.88 -0.82
CA GLY A 69 -10.75 -16.42 0.50
C GLY A 69 -9.58 -15.98 1.37
N LEU A 70 -9.42 -16.58 2.53
CA LEU A 70 -8.51 -16.14 3.58
C LEU A 70 -7.61 -17.27 4.06
N ASN A 71 -6.32 -16.99 4.20
CA ASN A 71 -5.36 -17.79 4.96
C ASN A 71 -4.89 -17.01 6.20
N ILE A 72 -4.88 -17.66 7.36
CA ILE A 72 -4.36 -17.09 8.61
C ILE A 72 -3.05 -17.78 8.95
N TYR A 73 -2.00 -16.99 9.14
CA TYR A 73 -0.68 -17.47 9.53
C TYR A 73 -0.33 -17.00 10.94
N ASP A 74 0.16 -17.88 11.80
CA ASP A 74 0.87 -17.50 13.03
C ASP A 74 2.27 -17.04 12.64
N ILE A 75 2.60 -15.79 12.95
CA ILE A 75 3.87 -15.14 12.68
C ILE A 75 4.68 -14.89 13.96
N SER A 76 4.45 -15.70 15.02
CA SER A 76 5.27 -15.67 16.24
C SER A 76 6.75 -15.92 15.94
N ASN A 77 7.04 -16.73 14.91
CA ASN A 77 8.33 -16.78 14.24
C ASN A 77 8.17 -16.11 12.85
N PRO A 78 8.53 -14.85 12.70
CA PRO A 78 8.28 -14.14 11.46
C PRO A 78 9.10 -14.62 10.27
N GLU A 79 10.19 -15.36 10.50
CA GLU A 79 10.98 -15.97 9.43
C GLU A 79 10.34 -17.24 8.86
N ALA A 80 9.41 -17.84 9.59
CA ALA A 80 8.73 -19.07 9.21
C ALA A 80 7.24 -18.99 9.57
N PRO A 81 6.44 -18.17 8.85
CA PRO A 81 5.00 -18.09 9.05
C PRO A 81 4.32 -19.46 8.97
N ALA A 82 3.52 -19.81 9.96
CA ALA A 82 2.86 -21.11 10.04
C ALA A 82 1.36 -20.98 9.73
N LEU A 83 0.89 -21.66 8.67
CA LEU A 83 -0.53 -21.68 8.33
C LEU A 83 -1.32 -22.27 9.50
N THR A 84 -2.28 -21.47 10.01
CA THR A 84 -3.08 -21.81 11.18
C THR A 84 -4.52 -22.16 10.79
N GLY A 85 -5.12 -21.41 9.86
CA GLY A 85 -6.46 -21.66 9.39
C GLY A 85 -6.71 -21.11 7.99
N THR A 86 -7.78 -21.59 7.37
CA THR A 86 -8.20 -21.17 6.04
C THR A 86 -9.72 -21.05 5.98
N ALA A 87 -10.23 -19.96 5.46
CA ALA A 87 -11.63 -19.83 5.05
C ALA A 87 -11.72 -19.80 3.52
N VAL A 88 -12.46 -20.75 2.94
CA VAL A 88 -12.80 -20.74 1.53
C VAL A 88 -14.14 -20.01 1.36
N LEU A 89 -14.12 -18.91 0.61
CA LEU A 89 -15.30 -18.09 0.38
C LEU A 89 -15.80 -18.29 -1.05
N PRO A 90 -17.11 -18.51 -1.24
CA PRO A 90 -17.69 -18.54 -2.57
C PRO A 90 -17.65 -17.14 -3.18
N GLN A 91 -17.30 -17.06 -4.45
CA GLN A 91 -17.41 -15.83 -5.25
C GLN A 91 -16.46 -14.68 -4.85
N THR A 92 -15.31 -14.96 -4.25
CA THR A 92 -14.28 -13.93 -4.15
C THR A 92 -13.84 -13.54 -5.57
N PRO A 93 -13.98 -12.28 -5.99
CA PRO A 93 -13.52 -11.83 -7.30
C PRO A 93 -12.03 -12.06 -7.47
N TYR A 94 -11.55 -12.17 -8.71
CA TYR A 94 -10.13 -12.37 -9.05
C TYR A 94 -9.20 -11.32 -8.42
N PHE A 95 -9.67 -10.10 -8.24
CA PHE A 95 -9.00 -9.04 -7.49
C PHE A 95 -9.78 -8.78 -6.20
N GLY A 96 -9.83 -9.79 -5.32
CA GLY A 96 -10.50 -9.71 -4.04
C GLY A 96 -9.95 -8.61 -3.13
N GLU A 97 -10.46 -8.55 -1.92
CA GLU A 97 -10.04 -7.57 -0.91
C GLU A 97 -8.52 -7.50 -0.78
N GLU A 98 -7.95 -6.36 -1.13
CA GLU A 98 -6.51 -6.12 -1.10
C GLU A 98 -6.04 -5.59 0.25
N ASP A 99 -6.93 -4.99 1.03
CA ASP A 99 -6.67 -4.49 2.38
C ASP A 99 -7.69 -5.05 3.37
N PRO A 100 -7.64 -6.37 3.67
CA PRO A 100 -8.54 -6.96 4.64
C PRO A 100 -8.36 -6.28 5.99
N ASP A 101 -9.45 -5.91 6.65
CA ASP A 101 -9.38 -5.25 7.94
C ASP A 101 -10.04 -6.05 9.06
N THR A 102 -9.50 -5.98 10.27
CA THR A 102 -9.92 -6.82 11.39
C THR A 102 -9.68 -6.16 12.75
N ASN A 103 -10.56 -6.46 13.70
CA ASN A 103 -10.33 -6.20 15.13
C ASN A 103 -9.87 -7.46 15.91
N GLY A 104 -9.50 -8.52 15.19
CA GLY A 104 -9.08 -9.81 15.76
C GLY A 104 -10.23 -10.75 16.14
N LYS A 105 -11.49 -10.32 16.03
CA LYS A 105 -12.70 -11.13 16.23
C LYS A 105 -13.42 -11.37 14.91
N ILE A 106 -13.66 -10.29 14.17
CA ILE A 106 -14.17 -10.36 12.82
C ILE A 106 -13.14 -9.81 11.84
N LEU A 107 -13.22 -10.26 10.60
CA LEU A 107 -12.46 -9.75 9.47
C LEU A 107 -13.43 -9.44 8.35
N LEU A 108 -13.20 -8.32 7.69
CA LEU A 108 -13.93 -7.89 6.49
C LEU A 108 -13.16 -8.35 5.26
N LEU A 109 -13.89 -8.94 4.33
CA LEU A 109 -13.35 -9.42 3.06
C LEU A 109 -14.40 -9.22 1.96
N ASN A 110 -14.31 -8.11 1.23
CA ASN A 110 -15.35 -7.63 0.32
C ASN A 110 -16.74 -7.61 1.01
N GLU A 111 -17.73 -8.35 0.46
CA GLU A 111 -19.06 -8.45 1.04
C GLU A 111 -19.16 -9.38 2.26
N HIS A 112 -18.09 -10.11 2.60
CA HIS A 112 -18.10 -11.11 3.66
C HIS A 112 -17.67 -10.55 5.01
N VAL A 113 -18.40 -10.96 6.06
CA VAL A 113 -17.96 -10.85 7.45
C VAL A 113 -17.51 -12.22 7.91
N VAL A 114 -16.25 -12.35 8.26
CA VAL A 114 -15.63 -13.62 8.68
C VAL A 114 -15.36 -13.57 10.17
N ASP A 115 -15.88 -14.51 10.93
CA ASP A 115 -15.47 -14.76 12.31
C ASP A 115 -14.05 -15.35 12.29
N VAL A 116 -13.13 -14.65 12.93
CA VAL A 116 -11.73 -15.04 13.05
C VAL A 116 -11.29 -15.14 14.51
N GLU A 117 -12.21 -15.25 15.45
CA GLU A 117 -11.87 -15.38 16.86
C GLU A 117 -11.10 -16.69 17.11
N ASP A 118 -11.57 -17.79 16.53
CA ASP A 118 -10.79 -19.03 16.40
C ASP A 118 -9.95 -19.00 15.12
N LYS A 119 -8.65 -18.73 15.27
CA LYS A 119 -7.71 -18.63 14.15
C LYS A 119 -7.52 -19.94 13.39
N THR A 120 -7.87 -21.08 13.99
CA THR A 120 -7.75 -22.41 13.37
C THR A 120 -8.97 -22.78 12.53
N ASN A 121 -10.09 -22.08 12.73
CA ASN A 121 -11.35 -22.34 12.05
C ASN A 121 -12.10 -21.05 11.72
N PRO A 122 -11.55 -20.18 10.84
CA PRO A 122 -12.25 -18.98 10.41
C PRO A 122 -13.52 -19.33 9.61
N VAL A 123 -14.62 -18.63 9.89
CA VAL A 123 -15.94 -18.92 9.31
C VAL A 123 -16.61 -17.65 8.79
N ALA A 124 -17.07 -17.65 7.54
CA ALA A 124 -17.95 -16.59 7.05
C ALA A 124 -19.31 -16.68 7.77
N ILE A 125 -19.66 -15.64 8.51
CA ILE A 125 -20.86 -15.59 9.34
C ILE A 125 -22.00 -14.78 8.74
N ALA A 126 -21.68 -13.88 7.81
CA ALA A 126 -22.65 -13.05 7.11
C ALA A 126 -22.09 -12.46 5.82
N THR A 127 -22.99 -11.92 5.02
CA THR A 127 -22.67 -11.05 3.89
C THR A 127 -23.49 -9.77 3.96
N HIS A 128 -23.03 -8.71 3.30
CA HIS A 128 -23.76 -7.45 3.12
C HIS A 128 -23.84 -7.08 1.63
N ASP A 129 -24.79 -6.20 1.28
CA ASP A 129 -25.06 -5.81 -0.11
C ASP A 129 -24.18 -4.64 -0.60
N ALA A 130 -23.09 -4.35 0.08
CA ALA A 130 -22.16 -3.32 -0.35
C ALA A 130 -21.14 -3.95 -1.32
N ASP A 131 -21.27 -3.63 -2.60
CA ASP A 131 -20.25 -3.97 -3.61
C ASP A 131 -19.11 -2.94 -3.53
N GLN A 132 -18.01 -3.33 -2.88
CA GLN A 132 -16.87 -2.48 -2.60
C GLN A 132 -15.58 -3.20 -3.00
N HIS A 133 -14.63 -2.45 -3.57
CA HIS A 133 -13.31 -3.00 -3.88
C HIS A 133 -12.51 -3.24 -2.60
N THR A 134 -12.48 -2.26 -1.68
CA THR A 134 -11.95 -2.40 -0.33
C THR A 134 -12.98 -1.94 0.69
N ILE A 135 -12.89 -2.45 1.91
CA ILE A 135 -13.78 -2.09 3.00
C ILE A 135 -13.04 -2.14 4.35
N SER A 136 -13.06 -1.05 5.09
CA SER A 136 -12.28 -0.91 6.32
C SER A 136 -13.14 -0.76 7.55
N CYS A 137 -12.67 -1.35 8.64
CA CYS A 137 -13.27 -1.25 9.96
C CYS A 137 -13.21 0.17 10.50
N ILE A 138 -14.32 0.65 11.03
CA ILE A 138 -14.42 1.95 11.71
C ILE A 138 -14.95 1.72 13.12
N LEU A 139 -14.35 2.38 14.11
CA LEU A 139 -14.75 2.28 15.53
C LEU A 139 -14.73 0.83 16.02
N ASP A 140 -13.58 0.18 15.89
CA ASP A 140 -13.39 -1.22 16.31
C ASP A 140 -14.34 -2.18 15.59
N CYS A 141 -14.51 -2.02 14.28
CA CYS A 141 -15.44 -2.79 13.44
C CYS A 141 -16.90 -2.74 13.90
N THR A 142 -17.35 -1.70 14.61
CA THR A 142 -18.79 -1.50 14.83
C THR A 142 -19.48 -0.93 13.60
N TYR A 143 -18.69 -0.31 12.72
CA TYR A 143 -19.07 0.11 11.38
C TYR A 143 -17.96 -0.26 10.41
N ALA A 144 -18.29 -0.24 9.12
CA ALA A 144 -17.30 -0.29 8.05
C ALA A 144 -17.59 0.77 6.99
N TYR A 145 -16.53 1.29 6.39
CA TYR A 145 -16.62 2.19 5.23
C TYR A 145 -15.99 1.52 4.02
N GLY A 146 -16.77 1.41 2.96
CA GLY A 146 -16.30 0.88 1.70
C GLY A 146 -15.74 1.96 0.78
N SER A 147 -14.83 1.58 -0.09
CA SER A 147 -14.17 2.46 -1.05
C SER A 147 -15.16 3.21 -1.94
N ALA A 148 -16.22 2.56 -2.42
CA ALA A 148 -17.24 3.19 -3.27
C ALA A 148 -18.32 3.99 -2.49
N GLY A 149 -18.16 4.15 -1.18
CA GLY A 149 -19.02 5.03 -0.38
C GLY A 149 -19.87 4.35 0.69
N ALA A 150 -20.09 3.05 0.60
CA ALA A 150 -20.99 2.35 1.52
C ALA A 150 -20.56 2.52 2.98
N ILE A 151 -21.55 2.73 3.86
CA ILE A 151 -21.41 2.65 5.31
C ILE A 151 -22.19 1.43 5.76
N VAL A 152 -21.51 0.47 6.37
CA VAL A 152 -22.11 -0.77 6.89
C VAL A 152 -22.15 -0.72 8.40
N ASP A 153 -23.31 -1.01 8.99
CA ASP A 153 -23.50 -1.20 10.42
C ASP A 153 -23.15 -2.65 10.78
N LEU A 154 -22.13 -2.83 11.60
CA LEU A 154 -21.59 -4.11 12.04
C LEU A 154 -21.77 -4.35 13.56
N ARG A 155 -22.60 -3.57 14.23
CA ARG A 155 -22.86 -3.75 15.68
C ARG A 155 -23.43 -5.13 16.02
N ASP A 156 -24.14 -5.75 15.08
CA ASP A 156 -24.41 -7.18 15.03
C ASP A 156 -23.74 -7.74 13.76
N PRO A 157 -22.53 -8.31 13.87
CA PRO A 157 -21.78 -8.76 12.69
C PRO A 157 -22.43 -9.96 11.97
N THR A 158 -23.41 -10.62 12.59
CA THR A 158 -24.21 -11.68 11.95
C THR A 158 -25.35 -11.13 11.10
N LYS A 159 -25.61 -9.83 11.16
CA LYS A 159 -26.66 -9.11 10.44
C LYS A 159 -26.17 -7.75 9.94
N PRO A 160 -25.10 -7.71 9.15
CA PRO A 160 -24.56 -6.47 8.61
C PRO A 160 -25.60 -5.76 7.75
N ARG A 161 -25.61 -4.43 7.77
CA ARG A 161 -26.58 -3.65 6.98
C ARG A 161 -25.92 -2.40 6.41
N VAL A 162 -26.13 -2.14 5.13
CA VAL A 162 -25.80 -0.85 4.53
C VAL A 162 -26.75 0.21 5.10
N VAL A 163 -26.21 1.20 5.78
CA VAL A 163 -26.99 2.25 6.49
C VAL A 163 -26.73 3.66 5.96
N GLY A 164 -25.79 3.81 5.04
CA GLY A 164 -25.47 5.13 4.49
C GLY A 164 -24.45 5.07 3.38
N ASP A 165 -24.03 6.28 3.00
CA ASP A 165 -23.03 6.51 1.97
C ASP A 165 -22.25 7.77 2.37
N TRP A 166 -20.94 7.59 2.68
CA TRP A 166 -20.09 8.68 3.17
C TRP A 166 -19.80 9.72 2.08
N THR A 167 -19.84 9.35 0.80
CA THR A 167 -19.59 10.28 -0.30
C THR A 167 -20.61 11.42 -0.35
N LYS A 168 -21.82 11.21 0.18
CA LYS A 168 -22.84 12.26 0.29
C LYS A 168 -22.46 13.39 1.25
N PHE A 169 -21.49 13.18 2.11
CA PHE A 169 -21.00 14.15 3.09
C PHE A 169 -19.65 14.75 2.70
N ALA A 170 -18.99 14.21 1.69
CA ALA A 170 -17.78 14.72 1.09
C ALA A 170 -18.10 15.60 -0.13
N PRO A 171 -17.19 16.50 -0.56
CA PRO A 171 -17.29 17.10 -1.88
C PRO A 171 -17.17 16.02 -2.97
N PRO A 172 -17.49 16.35 -4.23
CA PRO A 172 -17.24 15.44 -5.31
C PRO A 172 -15.79 14.93 -5.29
N VAL A 173 -15.60 13.64 -5.26
CA VAL A 173 -14.31 12.96 -5.29
C VAL A 173 -14.23 12.08 -6.52
N SER A 174 -13.02 11.82 -7.01
CA SER A 174 -12.78 10.88 -8.09
C SER A 174 -11.85 9.77 -7.63
N GLY A 175 -11.98 8.59 -8.25
CA GLY A 175 -11.08 7.48 -8.00
C GLY A 175 -11.06 7.08 -6.52
N THR A 176 -12.17 6.54 -6.04
CA THR A 176 -12.22 6.03 -4.67
C THR A 176 -11.64 4.62 -4.66
N HIS A 177 -10.51 4.43 -3.97
CA HIS A 177 -9.88 3.11 -3.89
C HIS A 177 -9.90 2.54 -2.48
N ASP A 178 -9.60 3.37 -1.48
CA ASP A 178 -9.48 2.90 -0.11
C ASP A 178 -9.97 3.94 0.90
N VAL A 179 -10.27 3.46 2.11
CA VAL A 179 -10.68 4.25 3.27
C VAL A 179 -9.94 3.73 4.50
N THR A 180 -9.12 4.53 5.13
CA THR A 180 -8.30 4.12 6.27
C THR A 180 -8.73 4.80 7.56
N GLU A 181 -9.02 4.06 8.63
CA GLU A 181 -9.21 4.63 9.96
C GLU A 181 -7.87 5.04 10.58
N ILE A 182 -7.61 6.34 10.69
CA ILE A 182 -6.37 6.87 11.26
C ILE A 182 -6.38 6.80 12.80
N LYS A 183 -7.52 7.04 13.40
CA LYS A 183 -7.85 6.91 14.83
C LYS A 183 -9.31 6.56 14.94
N PRO A 184 -9.78 6.01 16.06
CA PRO A 184 -11.19 5.67 16.23
C PRO A 184 -12.13 6.80 15.77
N GLY A 185 -12.88 6.53 14.69
CA GLY A 185 -13.81 7.44 14.04
C GLY A 185 -13.20 8.62 13.27
N LEU A 186 -11.89 8.64 13.06
CA LEU A 186 -11.22 9.61 12.19
C LEU A 186 -10.65 8.90 10.96
N VAL A 187 -11.15 9.22 9.80
CA VAL A 187 -11.02 8.43 8.58
C VAL A 187 -10.39 9.25 7.47
N MET A 188 -9.42 8.69 6.76
CA MET A 188 -8.84 9.25 5.54
C MET A 188 -9.27 8.42 4.35
N THR A 189 -9.66 9.08 3.26
CA THR A 189 -10.02 8.40 2.02
C THR A 189 -8.86 8.48 1.02
N SER A 190 -8.64 7.40 0.29
CA SER A 190 -7.76 7.38 -0.89
C SER A 190 -8.56 7.77 -2.13
N THR A 191 -8.77 9.07 -2.26
CA THR A 191 -9.56 9.73 -3.32
C THR A 191 -8.82 10.96 -3.81
N ASN A 192 -9.21 11.51 -4.95
CA ASN A 192 -8.74 12.83 -5.37
C ASN A 192 -9.92 13.82 -5.42
N PRO A 193 -9.98 14.81 -4.51
CA PRO A 193 -9.05 15.03 -3.39
C PRO A 193 -9.13 13.94 -2.30
N LEU A 194 -8.03 13.73 -1.56
CA LEU A 194 -8.05 13.06 -0.27
C LEU A 194 -9.01 13.77 0.67
N VAL A 195 -9.84 13.04 1.41
CA VAL A 195 -10.81 13.63 2.35
C VAL A 195 -10.60 13.07 3.75
N TYR A 196 -10.37 13.95 4.72
CA TYR A 196 -10.27 13.58 6.13
C TYR A 196 -11.63 13.79 6.80
N LEU A 197 -12.20 12.72 7.33
CA LEU A 197 -13.56 12.65 7.86
C LEU A 197 -13.56 12.45 9.38
N ASP A 198 -14.58 13.02 10.05
CA ASP A 198 -14.90 12.79 11.46
C ASP A 198 -16.23 12.03 11.57
N ALA A 199 -16.14 10.75 11.87
CA ALA A 199 -17.26 9.83 12.09
C ALA A 199 -17.57 9.56 13.58
N ARG A 200 -16.85 10.21 14.52
CA ARG A 200 -16.94 9.91 15.96
C ARG A 200 -18.30 10.17 16.57
N LYS A 201 -19.02 11.19 16.07
CA LYS A 201 -20.32 11.57 16.62
C LYS A 201 -21.45 10.73 16.03
N ASP A 202 -21.42 10.53 14.74
CA ASP A 202 -22.42 9.78 13.99
C ASP A 202 -21.71 9.17 12.77
N PRO A 203 -21.39 7.89 12.82
CA PRO A 203 -20.71 7.20 11.72
C PRO A 203 -21.51 7.20 10.42
N THR A 204 -22.84 7.37 10.50
CA THR A 204 -23.69 7.43 9.30
C THR A 204 -23.69 8.81 8.63
N LYS A 205 -23.11 9.83 9.29
CA LYS A 205 -23.07 11.24 8.84
C LYS A 205 -21.72 11.88 9.16
N PRO A 206 -20.62 11.39 8.57
CA PRO A 206 -19.29 11.93 8.86
C PRO A 206 -19.17 13.38 8.43
N LYS A 207 -18.26 14.13 9.05
CA LYS A 207 -17.97 15.53 8.73
C LYS A 207 -16.61 15.66 8.10
N VAL A 208 -16.48 16.44 7.04
CA VAL A 208 -15.20 16.80 6.46
C VAL A 208 -14.39 17.68 7.40
N LEU A 209 -13.20 17.26 7.71
CA LEU A 209 -12.22 18.00 8.52
C LEU A 209 -11.20 18.74 7.66
N ALA A 210 -10.68 18.07 6.64
CA ALA A 210 -9.69 18.63 5.71
C ALA A 210 -9.74 17.90 4.37
N MET A 211 -9.15 18.51 3.34
CA MET A 211 -9.01 17.92 2.01
C MET A 211 -7.70 18.35 1.37
N ALA A 212 -7.16 17.51 0.48
CA ALA A 212 -6.05 17.88 -0.37
C ALA A 212 -6.05 17.02 -1.63
N GLY A 213 -5.69 17.59 -2.76
CA GLY A 213 -5.66 16.89 -4.04
C GLY A 213 -4.53 17.36 -4.92
N THR A 214 -4.32 16.67 -6.02
CA THR A 214 -3.39 17.03 -7.09
C THR A 214 -4.18 17.54 -8.29
N ASP A 215 -3.59 18.51 -9.01
CA ASP A 215 -4.23 19.10 -10.20
C ASP A 215 -4.18 18.17 -11.41
N ASP A 216 -3.28 17.16 -11.40
CA ASP A 216 -3.12 16.17 -12.45
C ASP A 216 -4.16 15.04 -12.43
N GLY A 217 -5.04 15.05 -11.40
CA GLY A 217 -6.10 14.02 -11.27
C GLY A 217 -5.57 12.66 -10.87
N ALA A 218 -4.40 12.58 -10.21
CA ALA A 218 -3.81 11.31 -9.77
C ALA A 218 -4.84 10.45 -9.02
N TYR A 219 -4.89 9.16 -9.37
CA TYR A 219 -5.72 8.18 -8.68
C TYR A 219 -5.03 7.73 -7.40
N MET A 220 -5.51 8.20 -6.26
CA MET A 220 -4.95 7.85 -4.96
C MET A 220 -5.38 6.43 -4.60
N HIS A 221 -4.40 5.53 -4.47
CA HIS A 221 -4.62 4.11 -4.21
C HIS A 221 -4.70 3.81 -2.71
N ALA A 222 -3.64 4.11 -1.98
CA ALA A 222 -3.51 3.83 -0.57
C ALA A 222 -3.00 5.05 0.20
N ASN A 223 -3.36 5.14 1.47
CA ASN A 223 -2.88 6.19 2.36
C ASN A 223 -2.49 5.63 3.73
N LEU A 224 -1.51 6.26 4.36
CA LEU A 224 -1.11 5.95 5.73
C LEU A 224 -0.66 7.24 6.43
N TRP A 225 -1.33 7.59 7.52
CA TRP A 225 -0.85 8.64 8.41
C TRP A 225 -0.17 8.00 9.62
N PRO A 226 1.17 7.90 9.62
CA PRO A 226 1.90 7.05 10.55
C PRO A 226 1.61 7.37 12.02
N ARG A 227 1.70 6.32 12.88
CA ARG A 227 1.47 6.40 14.31
C ARG A 227 0.10 6.99 14.66
N SER A 228 -0.93 6.58 13.94
CA SER A 228 -2.29 7.08 14.15
C SER A 228 -2.36 8.60 14.05
N GLY A 229 -1.79 9.19 13.00
CA GLY A 229 -1.83 10.62 12.72
C GLY A 229 -1.03 11.48 13.69
N LYS A 230 0.01 10.95 14.33
CA LYS A 230 0.93 11.71 15.19
C LYS A 230 2.15 12.24 14.43
N GLU A 231 2.46 11.65 13.27
CA GLU A 231 3.56 12.11 12.43
C GLU A 231 3.17 13.32 11.59
N ARG A 232 4.18 14.09 11.18
CA ARG A 232 3.96 15.31 10.40
C ARG A 232 3.47 15.04 8.99
N PHE A 233 3.89 13.92 8.39
CA PHE A 233 3.58 13.62 7.00
C PHE A 233 2.56 12.50 6.89
N LEU A 234 1.50 12.74 6.10
CA LEU A 234 0.64 11.72 5.54
C LEU A 234 1.36 11.16 4.32
N LEU A 235 1.39 9.84 4.20
CA LEU A 235 1.97 9.12 3.08
C LEU A 235 0.84 8.64 2.16
N VAL A 236 1.06 8.75 0.85
CA VAL A 236 0.03 8.37 -0.14
C VAL A 236 0.71 7.71 -1.34
N GLY A 237 0.20 6.55 -1.73
CA GLY A 237 0.49 5.92 -3.00
C GLY A 237 -0.56 6.30 -4.04
N SER A 238 -0.17 6.52 -5.29
CA SER A 238 -1.12 6.71 -6.38
C SER A 238 -0.97 5.63 -7.44
N GLU A 239 -2.10 5.24 -7.99
CA GLU A 239 -2.22 4.34 -9.12
C GLU A 239 -2.91 5.07 -10.28
N THR A 240 -2.69 4.67 -11.52
CA THR A 240 -3.44 5.26 -12.63
C THR A 240 -4.65 4.44 -12.98
N THR A 241 -5.74 5.12 -13.32
CA THR A 241 -7.00 4.51 -13.81
C THR A 241 -7.00 4.22 -15.30
N GLY A 242 -5.85 4.07 -15.91
CA GLY A 242 -5.76 3.69 -17.32
C GLY A 242 -5.56 2.18 -17.48
N PRO A 243 -5.74 1.63 -18.68
CA PRO A 243 -5.47 0.21 -18.92
C PRO A 243 -3.97 -0.13 -18.78
N GLN A 244 -3.16 0.81 -18.39
CA GLN A 244 -1.71 0.67 -18.31
C GLN A 244 -1.15 1.52 -17.18
N CYS A 245 -0.51 0.88 -16.24
CA CYS A 245 0.39 1.51 -15.29
C CYS A 245 1.69 1.93 -15.99
N GLY A 246 1.61 2.86 -16.93
CA GLY A 246 2.76 3.32 -17.73
C GLY A 246 3.78 4.11 -16.89
N PRO A 247 4.91 4.54 -17.52
CA PRO A 247 6.03 5.18 -16.81
C PRO A 247 5.68 6.46 -16.04
N ASP A 248 4.65 7.16 -16.45
CA ASP A 248 4.15 8.37 -15.77
C ASP A 248 3.09 8.07 -14.72
N ALA A 249 2.72 6.79 -14.59
CA ALA A 249 1.80 6.31 -13.57
C ALA A 249 2.48 6.25 -12.19
N GLY A 250 1.75 5.88 -11.20
CA GLY A 250 2.22 5.53 -9.88
C GLY A 250 3.21 6.53 -9.24
N ALA A 251 2.84 7.08 -8.15
CA ALA A 251 3.71 7.97 -7.39
C ALA A 251 3.60 7.69 -5.90
N PHE A 252 4.71 7.70 -5.20
CA PHE A 252 4.73 7.77 -3.75
C PHE A 252 4.87 9.23 -3.32
N MET A 253 4.01 9.69 -2.43
CA MET A 253 3.90 11.09 -2.06
C MET A 253 3.94 11.29 -0.55
N THR A 254 4.55 12.39 -0.12
CA THR A 254 4.44 12.89 1.25
C THR A 254 3.65 14.18 1.30
N TRP A 255 2.70 14.27 2.23
CA TRP A 255 1.83 15.44 2.41
C TRP A 255 2.03 16.03 3.81
N ASP A 256 2.49 17.28 3.89
CA ASP A 256 2.66 17.99 5.16
C ASP A 256 1.30 18.32 5.78
N THR A 257 1.05 17.73 6.93
CA THR A 257 -0.19 17.91 7.69
C THR A 257 -0.09 19.05 8.71
N LYS A 258 1.05 19.76 8.79
CA LYS A 258 1.24 20.86 9.74
C LYS A 258 0.18 21.93 9.53
N ASN A 259 -0.51 22.30 10.60
CA ASN A 259 -1.59 23.30 10.59
C ASN A 259 -2.89 22.89 9.89
N TRP A 260 -3.08 21.62 9.49
CA TRP A 260 -4.29 21.17 8.79
C TRP A 260 -5.59 21.59 9.50
N ALA A 261 -5.61 21.57 10.84
CA ALA A 261 -6.79 21.96 11.61
C ALA A 261 -7.19 23.43 11.40
N LYS A 262 -6.23 24.29 11.06
CA LYS A 262 -6.44 25.73 10.74
C LYS A 262 -6.71 25.92 9.25
N THR A 263 -5.92 25.29 8.40
CA THR A 263 -5.96 25.48 6.94
C THR A 263 -7.03 24.67 6.25
N ARG A 264 -7.48 23.58 6.88
CA ARG A 264 -8.40 22.58 6.34
C ARG A 264 -7.85 21.89 5.08
N THR A 265 -6.52 21.85 4.95
CA THR A 265 -5.85 21.19 3.82
C THR A 265 -4.49 20.63 4.24
N PHE A 266 -3.95 19.75 3.41
CA PHE A 266 -2.59 19.23 3.47
C PHE A 266 -1.78 19.77 2.29
N LYS A 267 -0.45 19.79 2.42
CA LYS A 267 0.43 20.32 1.38
C LYS A 267 1.30 19.20 0.83
N LEU A 268 1.21 18.94 -0.46
CA LEU A 268 2.15 18.06 -1.15
C LEU A 268 3.59 18.57 -0.94
N THR A 269 4.47 17.70 -0.47
CA THR A 269 5.84 18.04 -0.09
C THR A 269 6.85 17.45 -1.04
N ASP A 270 6.72 16.16 -1.32
CA ASP A 270 7.60 15.44 -2.23
C ASP A 270 6.85 14.33 -2.97
N THR A 271 7.38 13.96 -4.13
CA THR A 271 6.83 12.92 -4.99
C THR A 271 7.98 12.10 -5.56
N TYR A 272 7.89 10.79 -5.44
CA TYR A 272 8.81 9.83 -6.03
C TYR A 272 8.10 8.96 -7.05
N ARG A 273 8.77 8.67 -8.17
CA ARG A 273 8.37 7.67 -9.17
C ARG A 273 9.55 6.77 -9.49
N VAL A 274 9.30 5.49 -9.74
CA VAL A 274 10.38 4.60 -10.20
C VAL A 274 10.84 5.01 -11.59
N GLU A 275 12.13 4.94 -11.83
CA GLU A 275 12.69 5.21 -13.13
C GLU A 275 12.47 4.02 -14.08
N ASN A 276 12.37 4.33 -15.36
CA ASN A 276 12.25 3.35 -16.43
C ASN A 276 13.44 2.40 -16.47
N GLY A 277 13.18 1.15 -16.66
CA GLY A 277 14.16 0.28 -17.27
C GLY A 277 14.66 -0.87 -16.43
N LEU A 278 14.10 -1.16 -15.27
CA LEU A 278 14.51 -2.30 -14.45
C LEU A 278 13.42 -3.38 -14.43
N TYR A 279 13.71 -4.62 -14.19
CA TYR A 279 13.20 -5.72 -14.90
C TYR A 279 13.12 -6.98 -14.11
N THR A 280 12.11 -7.77 -14.36
CA THR A 280 11.78 -8.97 -13.60
C THR A 280 12.66 -10.16 -13.94
N ASP A 281 13.18 -10.27 -15.14
CA ASP A 281 13.97 -11.43 -15.60
C ASP A 281 15.25 -11.06 -16.34
N GLY A 282 15.56 -9.77 -16.41
CA GLY A 282 16.70 -9.25 -17.16
C GLY A 282 16.52 -9.24 -18.68
N ASN A 283 15.40 -9.74 -19.19
CA ASN A 283 15.12 -9.84 -20.62
C ASN A 283 13.94 -8.98 -21.08
N SER A 284 13.03 -8.65 -20.15
CA SER A 284 11.85 -7.84 -20.45
C SER A 284 11.76 -6.65 -19.52
N PRO A 285 11.46 -5.47 -20.02
CA PRO A 285 11.22 -4.32 -19.17
C PRO A 285 9.95 -4.56 -18.34
N ALA A 286 9.98 -4.14 -17.10
CA ALA A 286 8.77 -4.04 -16.27
C ALA A 286 7.81 -3.03 -16.92
N ASN A 287 6.54 -3.37 -17.02
CA ASN A 287 5.52 -2.58 -17.69
C ASN A 287 4.56 -1.90 -16.73
N LEU A 288 4.48 -2.39 -15.48
CA LEU A 288 3.56 -1.89 -14.48
C LEU A 288 4.28 -0.97 -13.48
N PHE A 289 4.00 0.32 -13.57
CA PHE A 289 4.61 1.39 -12.78
C PHE A 289 3.71 1.91 -11.66
N CYS A 290 2.57 1.31 -11.42
CA CYS A 290 1.67 1.70 -10.34
C CYS A 290 2.27 1.39 -8.98
N THR A 291 2.03 2.24 -7.99
CA THR A 291 2.25 1.90 -6.58
C THR A 291 1.08 1.09 -6.06
N HIS A 292 1.34 0.32 -5.02
CA HIS A 292 0.33 -0.47 -4.36
C HIS A 292 0.42 -0.31 -2.83
N TRP A 293 0.08 -1.33 -2.04
CA TRP A 293 0.04 -1.22 -0.59
C TRP A 293 1.42 -1.06 0.04
N PHE A 294 1.46 -0.32 1.14
CA PHE A 294 2.71 0.00 1.83
C PHE A 294 2.51 0.15 3.34
N GLU A 295 3.61 0.01 4.08
CA GLU A 295 3.63 0.16 5.52
C GLU A 295 4.89 0.86 6.00
N THR A 296 4.76 1.62 7.10
CA THR A 296 5.92 2.23 7.77
C THR A 296 6.60 1.23 8.69
N HIS A 297 7.94 1.31 8.75
CA HIS A 297 8.71 0.55 9.71
C HIS A 297 8.22 0.78 11.15
N PRO A 298 8.24 -0.24 12.05
CA PRO A 298 7.78 -0.09 13.45
C PRO A 298 8.47 1.04 14.22
N ARG A 299 9.72 1.36 13.88
CA ARG A 299 10.49 2.49 14.47
C ARG A 299 10.26 3.83 13.79
N TYR A 300 9.35 3.94 12.84
CA TYR A 300 9.09 5.21 12.15
C TYR A 300 8.75 6.32 13.16
N ARG A 301 9.58 7.35 13.21
CA ARG A 301 9.42 8.52 14.11
C ARG A 301 10.02 9.74 13.46
N ASN A 302 9.22 10.76 13.19
CA ASN A 302 9.67 12.00 12.54
C ASN A 302 10.38 11.74 11.20
N GLY A 303 9.90 10.75 10.46
CA GLY A 303 10.52 10.13 9.30
C GLY A 303 10.97 8.70 9.57
N GLY A 304 11.58 8.06 8.58
CA GLY A 304 12.11 6.70 8.64
C GLY A 304 11.65 5.83 7.49
N LEU A 305 11.83 4.52 7.62
CA LEU A 305 11.64 3.59 6.53
C LEU A 305 10.17 3.30 6.23
N VAL A 306 9.88 3.13 4.94
CA VAL A 306 8.58 2.71 4.39
C VAL A 306 8.85 1.61 3.37
N ALA A 307 8.18 0.47 3.52
CA ALA A 307 8.17 -0.58 2.51
C ALA A 307 6.91 -0.45 1.66
N MET A 308 7.06 -0.47 0.33
CA MET A 308 5.98 -0.26 -0.62
C MET A 308 6.04 -1.28 -1.75
N ALA A 309 4.91 -1.85 -2.08
CA ALA A 309 4.75 -2.64 -3.28
C ALA A 309 4.65 -1.76 -4.53
N TRP A 310 5.26 -2.20 -5.61
CA TRP A 310 5.31 -1.46 -6.87
C TRP A 310 5.17 -2.40 -8.08
N TYR A 311 4.16 -3.27 -8.04
CA TYR A 311 3.88 -4.28 -9.07
C TYR A 311 5.14 -5.00 -9.57
N GLU A 312 5.44 -4.97 -10.88
CA GLU A 312 6.62 -5.63 -11.48
C GLU A 312 7.96 -4.99 -11.06
N HIS A 313 7.93 -3.80 -10.45
CA HIS A 313 9.12 -3.18 -9.84
C HIS A 313 9.38 -3.69 -8.41
N GLY A 314 8.59 -4.65 -7.93
CA GLY A 314 8.80 -5.38 -6.69
C GLY A 314 8.51 -4.57 -5.44
N THR A 315 9.09 -4.97 -4.33
CA THR A 315 9.07 -4.24 -3.06
C THR A 315 10.17 -3.19 -3.05
N ARG A 316 9.79 -1.93 -2.86
CA ARG A 316 10.68 -0.78 -2.71
C ARG A 316 10.76 -0.34 -1.26
N LEU A 317 11.93 0.03 -0.83
CA LEU A 317 12.16 0.60 0.50
C LEU A 317 12.54 2.06 0.36
N PHE A 318 11.86 2.94 1.08
CA PHE A 318 12.12 4.38 1.09
C PHE A 318 12.48 4.85 2.49
N ASP A 319 13.40 5.80 2.57
CA ASP A 319 13.65 6.60 3.76
C ASP A 319 12.98 7.97 3.59
N ILE A 320 12.11 8.29 4.54
CA ILE A 320 11.43 9.59 4.59
C ILE A 320 12.15 10.46 5.61
N SER A 321 12.72 11.57 5.15
CA SER A 321 13.38 12.51 6.05
C SER A 321 12.39 13.25 6.96
N SER A 322 12.88 13.87 8.01
CA SER A 322 12.09 14.75 8.90
C SER A 322 11.49 15.98 8.19
N GLN A 323 11.88 16.25 6.95
CA GLN A 323 11.32 17.29 6.08
C GLN A 323 10.34 16.74 5.05
N GLY A 324 10.09 15.42 5.05
CA GLY A 324 9.20 14.74 4.12
C GLY A 324 9.83 14.44 2.77
N LYS A 325 11.17 14.52 2.63
CA LYS A 325 11.87 14.13 1.41
C LYS A 325 11.92 12.62 1.32
N ILE A 326 11.59 12.07 0.15
CA ILE A 326 11.59 10.65 -0.16
C ILE A 326 12.93 10.29 -0.81
N THR A 327 13.58 9.24 -0.32
CA THR A 327 14.80 8.69 -0.92
C THR A 327 14.69 7.17 -0.94
N GLU A 328 14.97 6.54 -2.09
CA GLU A 328 15.00 5.08 -2.17
C GLU A 328 16.16 4.55 -1.33
N ALA A 329 15.86 3.58 -0.47
CA ALA A 329 16.80 2.97 0.47
C ALA A 329 17.12 1.51 0.14
N GLY A 330 16.36 0.88 -0.74
CA GLY A 330 16.58 -0.49 -1.17
C GLY A 330 15.41 -1.05 -1.98
N TYR A 331 15.61 -2.26 -2.48
CA TYR A 331 14.58 -2.95 -3.26
C TYR A 331 14.76 -4.47 -3.22
N PHE A 332 13.64 -5.17 -3.45
CA PHE A 332 13.59 -6.56 -3.84
C PHE A 332 12.62 -6.71 -5.01
N ILE A 333 13.12 -7.18 -6.15
CA ILE A 333 12.36 -7.36 -7.39
C ILE A 333 12.37 -8.84 -7.74
N PRO A 334 11.29 -9.59 -7.46
CA PRO A 334 11.23 -11.01 -7.73
C PRO A 334 11.11 -11.31 -9.23
N TYR A 335 11.70 -12.42 -9.69
CA TYR A 335 11.51 -12.88 -11.07
C TYR A 335 10.05 -13.25 -11.32
N GLY A 336 9.47 -12.69 -12.40
CA GLY A 336 8.09 -12.96 -12.79
C GLY A 336 7.05 -12.53 -11.76
N GLY A 337 7.44 -11.68 -10.79
CA GLY A 337 6.56 -11.17 -9.76
C GLY A 337 5.71 -9.99 -10.20
N SER A 338 4.64 -9.77 -9.46
CA SER A 338 3.81 -8.57 -9.46
C SER A 338 3.43 -8.29 -8.00
N THR A 339 4.26 -7.47 -7.33
CA THR A 339 4.15 -7.28 -5.89
C THR A 339 2.94 -6.40 -5.55
N SER A 340 2.07 -6.94 -4.71
CA SER A 340 0.83 -6.32 -4.27
C SER A 340 0.98 -5.51 -2.99
N ALA A 341 1.69 -6.03 -1.99
CA ALA A 341 1.78 -5.39 -0.69
C ALA A 341 3.11 -5.69 0.00
N ALA A 342 3.50 -4.80 0.91
CA ALA A 342 4.71 -4.94 1.71
C ALA A 342 4.43 -4.59 3.18
N TYR A 343 4.68 -5.55 4.09
CA TYR A 343 4.36 -5.42 5.52
C TYR A 343 5.54 -5.76 6.41
N TRP A 344 5.79 -4.93 7.41
CA TRP A 344 6.78 -5.23 8.44
C TRP A 344 6.22 -6.19 9.48
N ALA A 345 6.79 -7.38 9.57
CA ALA A 345 6.46 -8.33 10.63
C ALA A 345 7.10 -7.95 11.98
N ASN A 346 8.27 -7.34 11.92
CA ASN A 346 9.00 -6.77 13.05
C ASN A 346 10.04 -5.74 12.54
N ASP A 347 11.03 -5.37 13.37
CA ASP A 347 12.06 -4.41 13.00
C ASP A 347 13.02 -4.87 11.88
N GLU A 348 13.04 -6.16 11.54
CA GLU A 348 13.99 -6.72 10.58
C GLU A 348 13.30 -7.50 9.45
N ILE A 349 12.17 -8.15 9.72
CA ILE A 349 11.50 -9.03 8.77
C ILE A 349 10.37 -8.29 8.05
N LEU A 350 10.43 -8.35 6.75
CA LEU A 350 9.47 -7.78 5.80
C LEU A 350 8.80 -8.90 4.99
N TYR A 351 7.51 -8.83 4.85
CA TYR A 351 6.71 -9.68 3.99
C TYR A 351 6.41 -8.95 2.68
N SER A 352 6.76 -9.56 1.56
CA SER A 352 6.41 -9.12 0.22
C SER A 352 5.32 -10.03 -0.32
N VAL A 353 4.10 -9.52 -0.40
CA VAL A 353 2.94 -10.23 -0.97
C VAL A 353 2.93 -10.00 -2.47
N ASP A 354 2.75 -11.07 -3.24
CA ASP A 354 2.85 -11.02 -4.69
C ASP A 354 1.72 -11.80 -5.34
N TYR A 355 1.05 -11.18 -6.31
CA TYR A 355 -0.09 -11.79 -7.01
C TYR A 355 0.25 -13.12 -7.69
N ASN A 356 1.45 -13.22 -8.26
CA ASN A 356 1.85 -14.36 -9.07
C ASN A 356 2.58 -15.43 -8.27
N ARG A 357 3.17 -15.07 -7.12
CA ARG A 357 4.12 -15.90 -6.40
C ARG A 357 3.62 -16.37 -5.03
N GLY A 358 2.91 -15.50 -4.34
CA GLY A 358 2.49 -15.71 -2.96
C GLY A 358 3.23 -14.81 -1.98
N LEU A 359 3.94 -15.36 -1.00
CA LEU A 359 4.60 -14.59 0.06
C LEU A 359 6.10 -14.82 0.05
N ASP A 360 6.88 -13.79 -0.19
CA ASP A 360 8.32 -13.77 0.05
C ASP A 360 8.61 -13.17 1.42
N VAL A 361 9.46 -13.83 2.19
CA VAL A 361 9.94 -13.36 3.49
C VAL A 361 11.36 -12.84 3.33
N LEU A 362 11.55 -11.58 3.65
CA LEU A 362 12.80 -10.85 3.46
C LEU A 362 13.33 -10.37 4.80
N ARG A 363 14.65 -10.32 4.96
CA ARG A 363 15.29 -9.64 6.08
C ARG A 363 15.94 -8.36 5.60
N TYR A 364 15.62 -7.27 6.26
CA TYR A 364 16.32 -6.00 6.08
C TYR A 364 17.52 -5.93 7.01
N THR A 365 18.73 -5.76 6.45
CA THR A 365 20.00 -5.71 7.16
C THR A 365 20.60 -4.30 7.23
N GLY A 366 19.89 -3.32 6.67
CA GLY A 366 20.33 -1.93 6.68
C GLY A 366 20.14 -1.22 8.01
N LYS A 367 20.44 0.06 8.03
CA LYS A 367 20.24 0.91 9.22
C LYS A 367 18.79 1.40 9.27
N VAL A 368 18.24 1.42 10.48
CA VAL A 368 16.89 1.94 10.78
C VAL A 368 17.01 3.22 11.59
#